data_76e08913e88c00da250f34c5c8b0ab9b
#
_entry.id   76e08913e88c00da250f34c5c8b0ab9b
#
_cell.length_a   1.000
_cell.length_b   1.000
_cell.length_c   1.000
_cell.angle_alpha   90.00
_cell.angle_beta   90.00
_cell.angle_gamma   90.00
#
_symmetry.space_group_name_H-M   'P 1'
#
loop_
_entity.id
_entity.type
_entity.pdbx_description
1 polymer ?
#
loop_
_entity_poly.entity_id
_entity_poly.type
_entity_poly.pdbx_seq_one_letter_code
_entity_poly.pdbx_strand_id
1 'polypeptide(L)'
;MAINKELNQLIELLISIKTKKEMEDFLLGILTPKELEEIPTRLKIVKMLKKGISQHEIAEKLGIGVATVTRGSKEIQKGRFKVV
;
A
#
# COMPACT_ATOMS: atom_id res chain seq x y z
N MET A 1 -4.52 15.33 -7.57
CA MET A 1 -5.89 14.82 -7.34
C MET A 1 -6.46 15.43 -6.07
N ALA A 2 -7.64 15.97 -6.17
CA ALA A 2 -8.30 16.53 -5.00
C ALA A 2 -8.80 15.40 -4.08
N ILE A 3 -8.64 15.58 -2.78
CA ILE A 3 -9.16 14.64 -1.78
C ILE A 3 -10.64 14.94 -1.57
N ASN A 4 -11.51 13.96 -1.79
CA ASN A 4 -12.92 14.15 -1.54
C ASN A 4 -13.23 14.04 -0.04
N LYS A 5 -14.45 14.39 0.33
CA LYS A 5 -14.88 14.43 1.73
C LYS A 5 -14.73 13.06 2.43
N GLU A 6 -15.16 12.01 1.76
CA GLU A 6 -15.12 10.66 2.32
C GLU A 6 -13.70 10.18 2.53
N LEU A 7 -12.81 10.43 1.59
CA LEU A 7 -11.41 10.07 1.74
C LEU A 7 -10.77 10.85 2.88
N ASN A 8 -11.09 12.14 3.00
CA ASN A 8 -10.56 12.96 4.09
C ASN A 8 -11.01 12.43 5.46
N GLN A 9 -12.27 12.01 5.57
CA GLN A 9 -12.78 11.41 6.80
C GLN A 9 -12.07 10.11 7.14
N LEU A 10 -11.77 9.29 6.13
CA LEU A 10 -11.00 8.07 6.33
C LEU A 10 -9.60 8.38 6.85
N ILE A 11 -8.92 9.35 6.23
CA ILE A 11 -7.58 9.77 6.65
C ILE A 11 -7.59 10.23 8.11
N GLU A 12 -8.55 11.07 8.47
CA GLU A 12 -8.67 11.57 9.85
C GLU A 12 -8.89 10.43 10.84
N LEU A 13 -9.73 9.47 10.48
CA LEU A 13 -9.97 8.32 11.34
C LEU A 13 -8.71 7.48 11.51
N LEU A 14 -8.00 7.18 10.42
CA LEU A 14 -6.77 6.41 10.48
C LEU A 14 -5.73 7.07 11.39
N ILE A 15 -5.60 8.39 11.29
CA ILE A 15 -4.68 9.14 12.16
C ILE A 15 -5.09 9.07 13.62
N SER A 16 -6.38 8.98 13.91
CA SER A 16 -6.89 8.93 15.30
C SER A 16 -6.69 7.60 15.99
N ILE A 17 -6.48 6.52 15.23
CA ILE A 17 -6.29 5.19 15.80
C ILE A 17 -4.92 5.11 16.47
N LYS A 18 -4.89 4.71 17.75
CA LYS A 18 -3.68 4.77 18.56
C LYS A 18 -3.03 3.43 18.89
N THR A 19 -3.76 2.34 18.73
CA THR A 19 -3.23 1.01 19.06
C THR A 19 -3.24 0.11 17.82
N LYS A 20 -2.31 -0.84 17.81
CA LYS A 20 -2.24 -1.84 16.76
C LYS A 20 -3.53 -2.68 16.70
N LYS A 21 -4.06 -3.04 17.85
CA LYS A 21 -5.27 -3.84 17.92
C LYS A 21 -6.48 -3.12 17.32
N GLU A 22 -6.64 -1.85 17.62
CA GLU A 22 -7.72 -1.05 17.05
C GLU A 22 -7.58 -0.88 15.55
N MET A 23 -6.34 -0.68 15.08
CA MET A 23 -6.08 -0.57 13.63
C MET A 23 -6.38 -1.89 12.93
N GLU A 24 -5.97 -3.02 13.51
CA GLU A 24 -6.26 -4.34 12.95
C GLU A 24 -7.76 -4.56 12.83
N ASP A 25 -8.49 -4.30 13.91
CA ASP A 25 -9.95 -4.43 13.90
C ASP A 25 -10.59 -3.58 12.81
N PHE A 26 -10.17 -2.33 12.70
CA PHE A 26 -10.68 -1.42 11.68
C PHE A 26 -10.41 -1.93 10.27
N LEU A 27 -9.18 -2.36 10.00
CA LEU A 27 -8.80 -2.84 8.66
C LEU A 27 -9.54 -4.13 8.30
N LEU A 28 -9.68 -5.05 9.27
CA LEU A 28 -10.42 -6.28 9.04
C LEU A 28 -11.89 -6.03 8.72
N GLY A 29 -12.45 -4.95 9.26
CA GLY A 29 -13.84 -4.59 9.00
C GLY A 29 -14.06 -3.84 7.69
N ILE A 30 -13.14 -2.95 7.32
CA ILE A 30 -13.35 -2.08 6.17
C ILE A 30 -12.82 -2.64 4.86
N LEU A 31 -11.83 -3.52 4.91
CA LEU A 31 -11.23 -4.13 3.72
C LEU A 31 -11.84 -5.50 3.43
N THR A 32 -11.98 -5.81 2.15
CA THR A 32 -12.38 -7.16 1.74
C THR A 32 -11.22 -8.13 1.96
N PRO A 33 -11.49 -9.47 2.01
CA PRO A 33 -10.41 -10.45 2.12
C PRO A 33 -9.34 -10.30 1.04
N LYS A 34 -9.75 -9.97 -0.18
CA LYS A 34 -8.83 -9.76 -1.28
C LYS A 34 -7.93 -8.54 -1.04
N GLU A 35 -8.52 -7.45 -0.56
CA GLU A 35 -7.76 -6.23 -0.24
C GLU A 35 -6.80 -6.45 0.92
N LEU A 36 -7.16 -7.29 1.88
CA LEU A 36 -6.27 -7.65 2.99
C LEU A 36 -5.02 -8.39 2.51
N GLU A 37 -5.07 -9.04 1.36
CA GLU A 37 -3.90 -9.64 0.74
C GLU A 37 -3.16 -8.65 -0.16
N GLU A 38 -3.90 -7.92 -0.98
CA GLU A 38 -3.31 -7.03 -1.99
C GLU A 38 -2.62 -5.80 -1.42
N ILE A 39 -3.22 -5.16 -0.41
CA ILE A 39 -2.66 -3.92 0.13
C ILE A 39 -1.33 -4.15 0.83
N PRO A 40 -1.19 -5.16 1.72
CA PRO A 40 0.12 -5.46 2.30
C PRO A 40 1.16 -5.86 1.25
N THR A 41 0.75 -6.56 0.19
CA THR A 41 1.65 -6.92 -0.91
C THR A 41 2.16 -5.67 -1.62
N ARG A 42 1.29 -4.68 -1.85
CA ARG A 42 1.69 -3.41 -2.45
C ARG A 42 2.75 -2.71 -1.60
N LEU A 43 2.60 -2.74 -0.28
CA LEU A 43 3.60 -2.17 0.62
C LEU A 43 4.92 -2.90 0.49
N LYS A 44 4.89 -4.24 0.42
CA LYS A 44 6.10 -5.04 0.26
C LYS A 44 6.82 -4.71 -1.04
N ILE A 45 6.07 -4.55 -2.14
CA ILE A 45 6.62 -4.14 -3.43
C ILE A 45 7.37 -2.82 -3.30
N VAL A 46 6.74 -1.82 -2.67
CA VAL A 46 7.34 -0.50 -2.49
C VAL A 46 8.65 -0.60 -1.69
N LYS A 47 8.65 -1.37 -0.61
CA LYS A 47 9.86 -1.57 0.20
C LYS A 47 10.99 -2.21 -0.62
N MET A 48 10.67 -3.20 -1.43
CA MET A 48 11.66 -3.87 -2.27
C MET A 48 12.21 -2.93 -3.36
N LEU A 49 11.34 -2.14 -3.99
CA LEU A 49 11.75 -1.14 -4.97
C LEU A 49 12.70 -0.11 -4.34
N LYS A 50 12.40 0.35 -3.15
CA LYS A 50 13.25 1.32 -2.46
C LYS A 50 14.59 0.75 -2.03
N LYS A 51 14.70 -0.57 -1.93
CA LYS A 51 15.99 -1.25 -1.69
C LYS A 51 16.79 -1.43 -2.97
N GLY A 52 16.25 -1.03 -4.11
CA GLY A 52 16.94 -1.14 -5.40
C GLY A 52 16.77 -2.48 -6.11
N ILE A 53 15.82 -3.31 -5.64
CA ILE A 53 15.55 -4.59 -6.31
C ILE A 53 14.81 -4.30 -7.61
N SER A 54 15.19 -5.00 -8.70
CA SER A 54 14.60 -4.76 -10.01
C SER A 54 13.14 -5.19 -10.07
N GLN A 55 12.36 -4.56 -10.94
CA GLN A 55 10.94 -4.86 -11.11
C GLN A 55 10.72 -6.34 -11.49
N HIS A 56 11.53 -6.88 -12.38
CA HIS A 56 11.41 -8.28 -12.79
C HIS A 56 11.69 -9.24 -11.66
N GLU A 57 12.71 -8.96 -10.86
CA GLU A 57 13.05 -9.78 -9.71
C GLU A 57 11.95 -9.77 -8.66
N ILE A 58 11.35 -8.61 -8.42
CA ILE A 58 10.22 -8.49 -7.48
C ILE A 58 9.03 -9.30 -7.97
N ALA A 59 8.68 -9.15 -9.25
CA ALA A 59 7.55 -9.87 -9.83
C ALA A 59 7.76 -11.38 -9.72
N GLU A 60 8.96 -11.86 -9.99
CA GLU A 60 9.30 -13.26 -9.90
C GLU A 60 9.22 -13.78 -8.47
N LYS A 61 9.85 -13.06 -7.53
CA LYS A 61 9.86 -13.47 -6.11
C LYS A 61 8.47 -13.50 -5.48
N LEU A 62 7.62 -12.57 -5.86
CA LEU A 62 6.28 -12.48 -5.28
C LEU A 62 5.22 -13.25 -6.09
N GLY A 63 5.59 -13.79 -7.25
CA GLY A 63 4.66 -14.52 -8.10
C GLY A 63 3.53 -13.66 -8.64
N ILE A 64 3.83 -12.41 -9.00
CA ILE A 64 2.84 -11.45 -9.48
C ILE A 64 3.25 -10.89 -10.84
N GLY A 65 2.30 -10.24 -11.52
CA GLY A 65 2.59 -9.59 -12.80
C GLY A 65 3.51 -8.39 -12.64
N VAL A 66 4.41 -8.21 -13.59
CA VAL A 66 5.34 -7.07 -13.57
C VAL A 66 4.60 -5.73 -13.64
N ALA A 67 3.43 -5.69 -14.26
CA ALA A 67 2.62 -4.47 -14.35
C ALA A 67 2.24 -3.93 -12.96
N THR A 68 1.98 -4.82 -12.00
CA THR A 68 1.68 -4.42 -10.63
C THR A 68 2.89 -3.75 -9.98
N VAL A 69 4.08 -4.30 -10.22
CA VAL A 69 5.33 -3.73 -9.70
C VAL A 69 5.62 -2.38 -10.36
N THR A 70 5.44 -2.30 -11.69
CA THR A 70 5.65 -1.07 -12.45
C THR A 70 4.76 0.06 -11.94
N ARG A 71 3.52 -0.24 -11.58
CA ARG A 71 2.61 0.76 -10.99
C ARG A 71 3.19 1.34 -9.71
N GLY A 72 3.73 0.50 -8.83
CA GLY A 72 4.37 0.94 -7.60
C GLY A 72 5.57 1.84 -7.88
N SER A 73 6.38 1.46 -8.86
CA SER A 73 7.53 2.25 -9.27
C SER A 73 7.12 3.64 -9.77
N LYS A 74 6.08 3.71 -10.58
CA LYS A 74 5.57 4.99 -11.09
C LYS A 74 5.06 5.89 -9.96
N GLU A 75 4.40 5.33 -8.97
CA GLU A 75 3.92 6.10 -7.83
C GLU A 75 5.08 6.64 -6.99
N ILE A 76 6.15 5.86 -6.82
CA ILE A 76 7.36 6.34 -6.15
C ILE A 76 7.96 7.51 -6.93
N GLN A 77 8.02 7.42 -8.25
CA GLN A 77 8.53 8.50 -9.11
C GLN A 77 7.72 9.78 -8.98
N LYS A 78 6.42 9.67 -8.70
CA LYS A 78 5.55 10.81 -8.47
C LYS A 78 5.73 11.43 -7.08
N GLY A 79 6.56 10.84 -6.24
CA GLY A 79 6.80 11.33 -4.89
C GLY A 79 5.91 10.71 -3.81
N ARG A 80 5.19 9.64 -4.13
CA ARG A 80 4.42 8.90 -3.13
C ARG A 80 5.34 8.07 -2.23
N PHE A 81 4.78 7.54 -1.16
CA PHE A 81 5.46 6.61 -0.25
C PHE A 81 6.70 7.16 0.44
N LYS A 82 6.68 8.46 0.77
CA LYS A 82 7.81 9.08 1.50
C LYS A 82 8.00 8.48 2.88
N VAL A 83 6.94 7.90 3.46
CA VAL A 83 6.98 7.32 4.81
C VAL A 83 7.47 5.86 4.83
N VAL A 84 7.72 5.29 3.67
CA VAL A 84 8.16 3.90 3.57
C VAL A 84 9.68 3.78 3.48
#